data_18e634e2c29922aeaf2a9519b1cae3dd
#
_entry.id   18e634e2c29922aeaf2a9519b1cae3dd
#
_cell.length_a   1.000
_cell.length_b   1.000
_cell.length_c   1.000
_cell.angle_alpha   90.00
_cell.angle_beta   90.00
_cell.angle_gamma   90.00
#
_symmetry.space_group_name_H-M   'P 1'
#
loop_
_entity.id
_entity.type
_entity.pdbx_description
1 polymer ?
#
loop_
_entity_poly.entity_id
_entity_poly.type
_entity_poly.pdbx_seq_one_letter_code
_entity_poly.pdbx_strand_id
1 'polypeptide(L)'
;MLPHRSKLVGAARVLRMKLGHLLRGTPHPAPVGRPDYYTRELNPSLFIREASGLRVRSFVPAGYTEEDPRDVARRCYARYGVYPLNFSFPSPRVPSAPIVPRPHFLSTTYPGTPHSFTNWEDYLEEYRGSYFALSTKKGGWDTFRHLEIVFSGAIPLMPSLGQSDPYSLAHYPKRLLTSVLDSLIAEGPALPDDGTREFIAQWSRDHLTTQAMASYLVDVSKISTERVLFLDRSLASRTDYSSAFTFIGLSEVLGPQLIAAYEPSYLFDDYIGDTSRFYGKGFGYTRSLPSALRRTESLPIDAPVSELLEMAKSSSAIVVGNYDANRELVGDLLTAGLPPHNIVCVLGSDLPPDRSLLRDIRRSGMTFFVREFAF
;
A
#
# COMPACT_ATOMS: atom_id res chain seq x y z
N MET A 1 30.84 17.67 0.73
CA MET A 1 31.08 16.57 1.70
C MET A 1 30.10 16.66 2.85
N LEU A 2 28.95 15.96 2.83
CA LEU A 2 28.08 15.67 3.98
C LEU A 2 27.14 14.49 3.69
N PRO A 3 27.62 13.20 3.70
CA PRO A 3 26.74 12.06 3.47
C PRO A 3 26.25 11.33 4.72
N HIS A 4 26.48 11.82 5.95
CA HIS A 4 26.20 11.05 7.16
C HIS A 4 24.97 11.48 7.99
N ARG A 5 24.31 12.59 7.67
CA ARG A 5 23.18 13.08 8.49
C ARG A 5 21.86 12.31 8.31
N SER A 6 21.58 11.76 7.12
CA SER A 6 20.28 11.12 6.87
C SER A 6 20.11 9.76 7.59
N LYS A 7 21.18 8.94 7.66
CA LYS A 7 21.14 7.66 8.39
C LYS A 7 21.06 7.85 9.90
N LEU A 8 21.74 8.87 10.44
CA LEU A 8 21.70 9.20 11.87
C LEU A 8 20.33 9.76 12.29
N VAL A 9 19.68 10.56 11.45
CA VAL A 9 18.33 11.07 11.72
C VAL A 9 17.30 9.94 11.72
N GLY A 10 17.39 8.98 10.79
CA GLY A 10 16.54 7.80 10.78
C GLY A 10 16.72 6.91 12.01
N ALA A 11 17.98 6.62 12.38
CA ALA A 11 18.29 5.85 13.58
C ALA A 11 17.87 6.53 14.88
N ALA A 12 18.08 7.85 15.00
CA ALA A 12 17.65 8.64 16.14
C ALA A 12 16.12 8.70 16.26
N ARG A 13 15.40 8.72 15.12
CA ARG A 13 13.94 8.70 15.07
C ARG A 13 13.36 7.35 15.54
N VAL A 14 13.94 6.24 15.09
CA VAL A 14 13.59 4.89 15.55
C VAL A 14 13.88 4.72 17.04
N LEU A 15 15.01 5.24 17.53
CA LEU A 15 15.36 5.22 18.95
C LEU A 15 14.41 6.07 19.79
N ARG A 16 13.98 7.24 19.29
CA ARG A 16 13.02 8.10 19.96
C ARG A 16 11.62 7.49 20.02
N MET A 17 11.20 6.76 18.98
CA MET A 17 9.95 6.00 19.00
C MET A 17 10.02 4.85 20.01
N LYS A 18 11.11 4.08 20.04
CA LYS A 18 11.30 3.00 21.02
C LYS A 18 11.31 3.52 22.46
N LEU A 19 11.98 4.64 22.71
CA LEU A 19 11.98 5.32 24.02
C LEU A 19 10.60 5.93 24.36
N GLY A 20 9.89 6.49 23.41
CA GLY A 20 8.55 7.03 23.60
C GLY A 20 7.52 5.96 23.97
N HIS A 21 7.65 4.75 23.46
CA HIS A 21 6.83 3.60 23.87
C HIS A 21 7.19 3.10 25.27
N LEU A 22 8.48 3.07 25.62
CA LEU A 22 8.93 2.70 26.98
C LEU A 22 8.43 3.69 28.05
N LEU A 23 8.45 4.98 27.75
CA LEU A 23 8.08 6.04 28.71
C LEU A 23 6.56 6.21 28.90
N ARG A 24 5.73 5.75 27.94
CA ARG A 24 4.26 5.86 28.02
C ARG A 24 3.57 4.61 28.57
N GLY A 25 4.31 3.58 28.97
CA GLY A 25 3.72 2.34 29.48
C GLY A 25 2.82 1.59 28.48
N THR A 26 2.83 1.98 27.21
CA THR A 26 2.15 1.24 26.15
C THR A 26 2.90 -0.07 25.92
N PRO A 27 2.24 -1.22 25.99
CA PRO A 27 2.91 -2.49 25.75
C PRO A 27 3.63 -2.42 24.40
N HIS A 28 4.93 -2.74 24.44
CA HIS A 28 5.70 -2.94 23.23
C HIS A 28 4.92 -3.93 22.38
N PRO A 29 4.66 -3.68 21.08
CA PRO A 29 4.07 -4.70 20.24
C PRO A 29 4.95 -5.94 20.42
N ALA A 30 4.37 -7.02 20.94
CA ALA A 30 5.09 -8.27 21.13
C ALA A 30 5.75 -8.65 19.81
N PRO A 31 6.94 -9.29 19.82
CA PRO A 31 7.60 -9.65 18.58
C PRO A 31 6.61 -10.39 17.69
N VAL A 32 6.34 -9.79 16.55
CA VAL A 32 5.43 -10.29 15.52
C VAL A 32 5.86 -11.73 15.24
N GLY A 33 4.98 -12.70 15.50
CA GLY A 33 5.28 -14.11 15.23
C GLY A 33 4.97 -15.10 16.35
N ARG A 34 4.42 -14.65 17.48
CA ARG A 34 3.95 -15.60 18.50
C ARG A 34 2.42 -15.72 18.45
N PRO A 35 1.89 -16.94 18.37
CA PRO A 35 0.44 -17.19 18.49
C PRO A 35 -0.17 -16.50 19.71
N ASP A 36 0.58 -16.41 20.81
CA ASP A 36 0.19 -15.80 22.08
C ASP A 36 -0.21 -14.31 21.98
N TYR A 37 0.25 -13.57 20.98
CA TYR A 37 -0.14 -12.17 20.77
C TYR A 37 -1.60 -12.05 20.36
N TYR A 38 -2.01 -12.90 19.43
CA TYR A 38 -3.37 -12.89 18.89
C TYR A 38 -4.39 -13.47 19.87
N THR A 39 -3.99 -14.42 20.71
CA THR A 39 -4.86 -15.02 21.73
C THR A 39 -5.22 -14.06 22.87
N ARG A 40 -4.48 -12.98 23.06
CA ARG A 40 -4.80 -11.94 24.06
C ARG A 40 -5.86 -10.95 23.60
N GLU A 41 -5.90 -10.65 22.29
CA GLU A 41 -6.82 -9.69 21.70
C GLU A 41 -8.02 -10.35 21.00
N LEU A 42 -7.94 -11.64 20.70
CA LEU A 42 -8.98 -12.40 20.05
C LEU A 42 -9.52 -13.49 20.97
N ASN A 43 -10.83 -13.72 20.88
CA ASN A 43 -11.46 -14.85 21.57
C ASN A 43 -10.83 -16.18 21.05
N PRO A 44 -10.35 -17.08 21.94
CA PRO A 44 -9.78 -18.36 21.55
C PRO A 44 -10.69 -19.20 20.65
N SER A 45 -12.01 -19.04 20.72
CA SER A 45 -12.97 -19.72 19.85
C SER A 45 -12.84 -19.38 18.38
N LEU A 46 -12.15 -18.28 18.03
CA LEU A 46 -11.92 -17.88 16.63
C LEU A 46 -10.73 -18.62 16.00
N PHE A 47 -9.93 -19.33 16.79
CA PHE A 47 -8.79 -20.11 16.26
C PHE A 47 -9.19 -21.52 15.84
N ILE A 48 -10.31 -21.63 15.11
CA ILE A 48 -10.77 -22.88 14.51
C ILE A 48 -10.38 -22.94 13.04
N ARG A 49 -10.18 -24.15 12.54
CA ARG A 49 -9.82 -24.35 11.12
C ARG A 49 -11.07 -24.63 10.28
N GLU A 50 -11.91 -25.53 10.73
CA GLU A 50 -13.05 -26.00 9.96
C GLU A 50 -14.17 -24.96 9.87
N ALA A 51 -14.73 -24.81 8.66
CA ALA A 51 -15.88 -23.96 8.41
C ALA A 51 -17.22 -24.73 8.55
N SER A 52 -17.19 -26.06 8.46
CA SER A 52 -18.39 -26.90 8.50
C SER A 52 -19.14 -26.75 9.82
N GLY A 53 -20.46 -26.68 9.74
CA GLY A 53 -21.33 -26.55 10.91
C GLY A 53 -21.44 -25.16 11.52
N LEU A 54 -20.71 -24.18 11.00
CA LEU A 54 -20.86 -22.80 11.44
C LEU A 54 -22.08 -22.14 10.78
N ARG A 55 -22.77 -21.27 11.55
CA ARG A 55 -23.85 -20.47 11.00
C ARG A 55 -23.32 -19.42 10.02
N VAL A 56 -24.10 -19.12 9.00
CA VAL A 56 -23.85 -18.01 8.07
C VAL A 56 -24.54 -16.75 8.61
N ARG A 57 -23.88 -15.60 8.50
CA ARG A 57 -24.40 -14.32 8.96
C ARG A 57 -24.01 -13.19 8.01
N SER A 58 -24.91 -12.22 7.81
CA SER A 58 -24.54 -10.95 7.19
C SER A 58 -23.77 -10.08 8.18
N PHE A 59 -22.64 -9.53 7.74
CA PHE A 59 -21.89 -8.52 8.47
C PHE A 59 -22.09 -7.12 7.87
N VAL A 60 -22.79 -7.01 6.74
CA VAL A 60 -23.17 -5.75 6.10
C VAL A 60 -24.62 -5.44 6.48
N PRO A 61 -24.88 -4.46 7.37
CA PRO A 61 -26.23 -4.06 7.73
C PRO A 61 -27.02 -3.55 6.52
N ALA A 62 -28.34 -3.69 6.54
CA ALA A 62 -29.18 -3.11 5.50
C ALA A 62 -28.96 -1.58 5.41
N GLY A 63 -28.74 -1.07 4.21
CA GLY A 63 -28.45 0.34 3.98
C GLY A 63 -27.04 0.79 4.41
N TYR A 64 -26.14 -0.13 4.68
CA TYR A 64 -24.76 0.20 5.04
C TYR A 64 -24.04 0.93 3.90
N THR A 65 -23.33 1.99 4.26
CA THR A 65 -22.41 2.71 3.40
C THR A 65 -21.09 2.91 4.11
N GLU A 66 -19.98 2.55 3.46
CA GLU A 66 -18.65 2.88 3.94
C GLU A 66 -18.32 4.34 3.59
N GLU A 67 -17.35 4.92 4.25
CA GLU A 67 -16.92 6.28 4.00
C GLU A 67 -16.15 6.38 2.66
N ASP A 68 -16.55 7.33 1.80
CA ASP A 68 -15.88 7.56 0.52
C ASP A 68 -14.41 8.01 0.76
N PRO A 69 -13.41 7.30 0.19
CA PRO A 69 -12.00 7.69 0.29
C PRO A 69 -11.72 9.13 -0.17
N ARG A 70 -12.49 9.67 -1.11
CA ARG A 70 -12.34 11.05 -1.57
C ARG A 70 -12.76 12.07 -0.50
N ASP A 71 -13.73 11.73 0.34
CA ASP A 71 -14.14 12.58 1.46
C ASP A 71 -13.07 12.57 2.55
N VAL A 72 -12.50 11.39 2.83
CA VAL A 72 -11.33 11.24 3.72
C VAL A 72 -10.17 12.08 3.20
N ALA A 73 -9.89 12.00 1.90
CA ALA A 73 -8.81 12.75 1.25
C ALA A 73 -9.00 14.26 1.38
N ARG A 74 -10.22 14.78 1.13
CA ARG A 74 -10.52 16.22 1.29
C ARG A 74 -10.28 16.71 2.70
N ARG A 75 -10.69 15.95 3.71
CA ARG A 75 -10.44 16.29 5.13
C ARG A 75 -8.97 16.23 5.48
N CYS A 76 -8.25 15.22 4.99
CA CYS A 76 -6.81 15.09 5.20
C CYS A 76 -6.07 16.29 4.61
N TYR A 77 -6.37 16.65 3.36
CA TYR A 77 -5.75 17.80 2.70
C TYR A 77 -6.05 19.12 3.42
N ALA A 78 -7.29 19.34 3.80
CA ALA A 78 -7.66 20.55 4.57
C ALA A 78 -6.89 20.65 5.87
N ARG A 79 -6.65 19.52 6.55
CA ARG A 79 -5.97 19.49 7.85
C ARG A 79 -4.43 19.51 7.74
N TYR A 80 -3.86 18.77 6.81
CA TYR A 80 -2.41 18.54 6.75
C TYR A 80 -1.75 19.05 5.47
N GLY A 81 -2.50 19.38 4.42
CA GLY A 81 -1.97 19.78 3.11
C GLY A 81 -1.39 18.62 2.30
N VAL A 82 -1.80 17.40 2.62
CA VAL A 82 -1.38 16.16 1.94
C VAL A 82 -2.58 15.26 1.70
N TYR A 83 -2.49 14.37 0.74
CA TYR A 83 -3.50 13.34 0.45
C TYR A 83 -3.08 11.99 1.02
N PRO A 84 -4.00 11.17 1.55
CA PRO A 84 -3.69 9.81 1.93
C PRO A 84 -3.48 8.94 0.69
N LEU A 85 -2.59 7.97 0.78
CA LEU A 85 -2.35 6.94 -0.22
C LEU A 85 -2.22 5.60 0.47
N ASN A 86 -2.60 4.51 -0.22
CA ASN A 86 -2.42 3.16 0.28
C ASN A 86 -1.59 2.32 -0.70
N PHE A 87 -1.03 1.23 -0.20
CA PHE A 87 -0.63 0.16 -1.09
C PHE A 87 -1.83 -0.30 -1.90
N SER A 88 -1.58 -0.79 -3.08
CA SER A 88 -2.62 -1.26 -3.99
C SER A 88 -2.21 -2.60 -4.60
N PHE A 89 -3.21 -3.39 -4.96
CA PHE A 89 -2.99 -4.69 -5.57
C PHE A 89 -2.89 -4.53 -7.09
N PRO A 90 -1.86 -5.09 -7.76
CA PRO A 90 -1.71 -4.98 -9.21
C PRO A 90 -2.97 -5.45 -9.94
N SER A 91 -3.61 -4.55 -10.67
CA SER A 91 -4.88 -4.84 -11.36
C SER A 91 -4.78 -6.04 -12.30
N PRO A 92 -3.66 -6.24 -13.05
CA PRO A 92 -3.51 -7.43 -13.91
C PRO A 92 -3.43 -8.76 -13.15
N ARG A 93 -3.24 -8.71 -11.83
CA ARG A 93 -3.17 -9.88 -10.95
C ARG A 93 -4.46 -10.14 -10.17
N VAL A 94 -5.47 -9.28 -10.32
CA VAL A 94 -6.76 -9.47 -9.64
C VAL A 94 -7.41 -10.76 -10.14
N PRO A 95 -7.70 -11.72 -9.25
CA PRO A 95 -8.35 -12.96 -9.66
C PRO A 95 -9.76 -12.71 -10.18
N SER A 96 -10.12 -13.42 -11.23
CA SER A 96 -11.50 -13.45 -11.76
C SER A 96 -12.37 -14.53 -11.12
N ALA A 97 -11.88 -15.15 -10.05
CA ALA A 97 -12.52 -16.31 -9.44
C ALA A 97 -13.88 -15.97 -8.81
N PRO A 98 -14.90 -16.83 -8.97
CA PRO A 98 -16.19 -16.66 -8.34
C PRO A 98 -16.10 -16.81 -6.82
N ILE A 99 -17.06 -16.20 -6.11
CA ILE A 99 -17.25 -16.42 -4.68
C ILE A 99 -17.80 -17.85 -4.49
N VAL A 100 -16.96 -18.72 -3.92
CA VAL A 100 -17.31 -20.15 -3.69
C VAL A 100 -17.24 -20.46 -2.19
N PRO A 101 -17.93 -21.51 -1.72
CA PRO A 101 -17.75 -22.03 -0.37
C PRO A 101 -16.29 -22.44 -0.12
N ARG A 102 -15.83 -22.27 1.11
CA ARG A 102 -14.45 -22.53 1.51
C ARG A 102 -14.40 -23.53 2.65
N PRO A 103 -13.42 -24.45 2.65
CA PRO A 103 -13.34 -25.48 3.69
C PRO A 103 -12.95 -24.92 5.06
N HIS A 104 -12.24 -23.78 5.09
CA HIS A 104 -11.63 -23.29 6.33
C HIS A 104 -12.25 -21.97 6.81
N PHE A 105 -12.49 -21.89 8.12
CA PHE A 105 -12.91 -20.66 8.77
C PHE A 105 -11.74 -19.66 8.80
N LEU A 106 -10.58 -20.08 9.33
CA LEU A 106 -9.40 -19.22 9.48
C LEU A 106 -8.19 -19.84 8.76
N SER A 107 -7.45 -19.01 8.02
CA SER A 107 -6.18 -19.38 7.41
C SER A 107 -5.13 -19.74 8.47
N THR A 108 -4.26 -20.70 8.16
CA THR A 108 -3.13 -21.08 9.01
C THR A 108 -1.91 -20.14 8.86
N THR A 109 -1.93 -19.26 7.87
CA THR A 109 -0.86 -18.28 7.66
C THR A 109 -1.04 -17.08 8.57
N TYR A 110 -0.20 -16.99 9.62
CA TYR A 110 -0.22 -15.90 10.58
C TYR A 110 0.87 -14.87 10.29
N PRO A 111 0.62 -13.56 10.58
CA PRO A 111 1.66 -12.54 10.50
C PRO A 111 2.86 -12.89 11.37
N GLY A 112 4.08 -12.76 10.82
CA GLY A 112 5.33 -13.02 11.53
C GLY A 112 5.80 -14.47 11.56
N THR A 113 5.02 -15.41 11.07
CA THR A 113 5.57 -16.74 10.77
C THR A 113 6.56 -16.63 9.60
N PRO A 114 7.65 -17.44 9.58
CA PRO A 114 8.54 -17.48 8.44
C PRO A 114 7.76 -17.74 7.15
N HIS A 115 8.13 -17.03 6.09
CA HIS A 115 7.47 -17.21 4.80
C HIS A 115 7.93 -18.54 4.19
N SER A 116 7.14 -19.60 4.41
CA SER A 116 7.46 -20.97 3.99
C SER A 116 7.16 -21.26 2.52
N PHE A 117 6.35 -20.42 1.87
CA PHE A 117 5.96 -20.62 0.49
C PHE A 117 7.08 -20.32 -0.50
N THR A 118 7.24 -21.19 -1.49
CA THR A 118 8.25 -21.08 -2.55
C THR A 118 7.71 -20.40 -3.79
N ASN A 119 6.39 -20.40 -3.98
CA ASN A 119 5.72 -19.73 -5.09
C ASN A 119 4.51 -18.94 -4.60
N TRP A 120 4.05 -18.03 -5.47
CA TRP A 120 2.95 -17.11 -5.22
C TRP A 120 1.59 -17.81 -5.16
N GLU A 121 1.35 -18.81 -6.02
CA GLU A 121 0.04 -19.45 -6.12
C GLU A 121 -0.26 -20.27 -4.87
N ASP A 122 0.68 -21.08 -4.37
CA ASP A 122 0.51 -21.84 -3.13
C ASP A 122 0.23 -20.91 -1.93
N TYR A 123 0.87 -19.74 -1.92
CA TYR A 123 0.65 -18.74 -0.88
C TYR A 123 -0.77 -18.16 -0.93
N LEU A 124 -1.27 -17.82 -2.12
CA LEU A 124 -2.63 -17.31 -2.26
C LEU A 124 -3.69 -18.39 -2.02
N GLU A 125 -3.40 -19.66 -2.38
CA GLU A 125 -4.36 -20.76 -2.21
C GLU A 125 -4.71 -20.99 -0.74
N GLU A 126 -3.78 -20.77 0.18
CA GLU A 126 -4.05 -20.81 1.62
C GLU A 126 -5.12 -19.78 2.04
N TYR A 127 -5.10 -18.58 1.47
CA TYR A 127 -6.14 -17.59 1.69
C TYR A 127 -7.42 -17.88 0.93
N ARG A 128 -7.33 -18.38 -0.31
CA ARG A 128 -8.49 -18.77 -1.12
C ARG A 128 -9.31 -19.87 -0.45
N GLY A 129 -8.65 -20.79 0.24
CA GLY A 129 -9.30 -21.85 1.01
C GLY A 129 -9.94 -21.39 2.33
N SER A 130 -9.84 -20.14 2.72
CA SER A 130 -10.25 -19.65 4.05
C SER A 130 -11.22 -18.48 3.94
N TYR A 131 -12.21 -18.41 4.85
CA TYR A 131 -13.12 -17.25 4.94
C TYR A 131 -12.43 -16.04 5.56
N PHE A 132 -11.57 -16.28 6.54
CA PHE A 132 -10.85 -15.22 7.27
C PHE A 132 -9.36 -15.50 7.30
N ALA A 133 -8.57 -14.45 7.41
CA ALA A 133 -7.15 -14.55 7.69
C ALA A 133 -6.69 -13.44 8.64
N LEU A 134 -5.80 -13.78 9.57
CA LEU A 134 -5.24 -12.79 10.47
C LEU A 134 -4.25 -11.88 9.74
N SER A 135 -4.38 -10.61 9.99
CA SER A 135 -3.41 -9.60 9.57
C SER A 135 -3.18 -8.57 10.66
N THR A 136 -2.10 -7.82 10.60
CA THR A 136 -1.76 -6.84 11.62
C THR A 136 -0.84 -5.77 11.07
N LYS A 137 -0.79 -4.66 11.79
CA LYS A 137 0.24 -3.64 11.64
C LYS A 137 1.64 -4.26 11.74
N LYS A 138 2.54 -3.82 10.86
CA LYS A 138 3.99 -4.10 10.93
C LYS A 138 4.76 -2.82 11.29
N GLY A 139 5.59 -2.30 10.40
CA GLY A 139 6.19 -0.98 10.52
C GLY A 139 5.12 0.12 10.47
N GLY A 140 4.24 0.06 9.47
CA GLY A 140 3.02 0.84 9.31
C GLY A 140 1.76 -0.01 9.41
N TRP A 141 0.59 0.62 9.37
CA TRP A 141 -0.70 -0.04 9.27
C TRP A 141 -0.90 -0.69 7.89
N ASP A 142 -0.47 0.00 6.86
CA ASP A 142 -0.65 -0.43 5.48
C ASP A 142 0.40 -1.47 5.09
N THR A 143 -0.01 -2.70 4.92
CA THR A 143 0.85 -3.82 4.53
C THR A 143 0.26 -4.54 3.33
N PHE A 144 1.12 -4.98 2.41
CA PHE A 144 0.69 -5.69 1.21
C PHE A 144 -0.12 -6.96 1.50
N ARG A 145 0.16 -7.62 2.64
CA ARG A 145 -0.61 -8.80 3.08
C ARG A 145 -2.12 -8.55 3.19
N HIS A 146 -2.56 -7.36 3.59
CA HIS A 146 -4.00 -7.08 3.66
C HIS A 146 -4.65 -7.24 2.29
N LEU A 147 -3.97 -6.76 1.25
CA LEU A 147 -4.42 -6.87 -0.14
C LEU A 147 -4.37 -8.32 -0.64
N GLU A 148 -3.29 -9.05 -0.33
CA GLU A 148 -3.18 -10.47 -0.67
C GLU A 148 -4.35 -11.29 -0.10
N ILE A 149 -4.75 -11.02 1.15
CA ILE A 149 -5.91 -11.65 1.78
C ILE A 149 -7.19 -11.26 1.06
N VAL A 150 -7.45 -9.97 0.90
CA VAL A 150 -8.70 -9.47 0.31
C VAL A 150 -8.88 -9.94 -1.12
N PHE A 151 -7.85 -9.83 -1.96
CA PHE A 151 -7.93 -10.25 -3.36
C PHE A 151 -7.91 -11.78 -3.55
N SER A 152 -7.55 -12.54 -2.52
CA SER A 152 -7.85 -13.99 -2.46
C SER A 152 -9.29 -14.26 -2.03
N GLY A 153 -10.08 -13.22 -1.72
CA GLY A 153 -11.48 -13.29 -1.30
C GLY A 153 -11.66 -13.72 0.17
N ALA A 154 -10.60 -13.76 0.98
CA ALA A 154 -10.69 -13.87 2.43
C ALA A 154 -10.91 -12.48 3.06
N ILE A 155 -11.47 -12.46 4.26
CA ILE A 155 -11.67 -11.24 5.02
C ILE A 155 -10.52 -11.08 6.03
N PRO A 156 -9.75 -9.99 5.98
CA PRO A 156 -8.68 -9.79 6.94
C PRO A 156 -9.24 -9.45 8.32
N LEU A 157 -8.90 -10.25 9.31
CA LEU A 157 -9.14 -9.93 10.72
C LEU A 157 -7.95 -9.13 11.23
N MET A 158 -8.19 -7.87 11.55
CA MET A 158 -7.14 -6.89 11.88
C MET A 158 -7.35 -6.37 13.31
N PRO A 159 -6.78 -7.03 14.35
CA PRO A 159 -6.86 -6.52 15.71
C PRO A 159 -6.39 -5.08 15.82
N SER A 160 -7.09 -4.32 16.65
CA SER A 160 -6.82 -2.89 16.89
C SER A 160 -6.94 -1.97 15.66
N LEU A 161 -7.56 -2.41 14.55
CA LEU A 161 -7.77 -1.58 13.36
C LEU A 161 -8.49 -0.27 13.69
N GLY A 162 -9.48 -0.29 14.61
CA GLY A 162 -10.19 0.89 15.06
C GLY A 162 -9.31 1.94 15.76
N GLN A 163 -8.08 1.59 16.16
CA GLN A 163 -7.09 2.50 16.74
C GLN A 163 -6.16 3.13 15.69
N SER A 164 -6.28 2.73 14.42
CA SER A 164 -5.50 3.34 13.35
C SER A 164 -5.89 4.80 13.16
N ASP A 165 -4.92 5.63 12.75
CA ASP A 165 -5.23 7.01 12.36
C ASP A 165 -6.31 7.03 11.27
N PRO A 166 -7.27 7.97 11.28
CA PRO A 166 -8.33 8.05 10.28
C PRO A 166 -7.83 8.09 8.83
N TYR A 167 -6.63 8.61 8.60
CA TYR A 167 -6.06 8.79 7.28
C TYR A 167 -5.11 7.66 6.85
N SER A 168 -4.63 6.81 7.80
CA SER A 168 -3.98 5.54 7.45
C SER A 168 -5.03 4.55 6.96
N LEU A 169 -4.73 3.74 5.95
CA LEU A 169 -5.69 2.81 5.33
C LEU A 169 -6.99 3.51 4.85
N ALA A 170 -6.89 4.75 4.33
CA ALA A 170 -8.03 5.58 3.98
C ALA A 170 -8.94 4.96 2.91
N HIS A 171 -8.41 4.06 2.07
CA HIS A 171 -9.14 3.41 0.98
C HIS A 171 -9.73 2.04 1.37
N TYR A 172 -9.41 1.54 2.57
CA TYR A 172 -9.98 0.29 3.06
C TYR A 172 -11.37 0.50 3.65
N PRO A 173 -12.27 -0.51 3.61
CA PRO A 173 -13.55 -0.45 4.28
C PRO A 173 -13.35 -0.68 5.80
N LYS A 174 -12.70 0.27 6.47
CA LYS A 174 -12.24 0.13 7.86
C LYS A 174 -13.38 -0.10 8.84
N ARG A 175 -14.51 0.60 8.66
CA ARG A 175 -15.66 0.47 9.54
C ARG A 175 -16.24 -0.93 9.47
N LEU A 176 -16.40 -1.45 8.24
CA LEU A 176 -16.87 -2.82 8.04
C LEU A 176 -15.90 -3.85 8.62
N LEU A 177 -14.61 -3.76 8.30
CA LEU A 177 -13.62 -4.73 8.80
C LEU A 177 -13.52 -4.73 10.33
N THR A 178 -13.64 -3.56 10.97
CA THR A 178 -13.70 -3.46 12.43
C THR A 178 -14.97 -4.11 12.97
N SER A 179 -16.14 -3.80 12.38
CA SER A 179 -17.42 -4.38 12.78
C SER A 179 -17.48 -5.90 12.62
N VAL A 180 -16.89 -6.44 11.56
CA VAL A 180 -16.75 -7.90 11.37
C VAL A 180 -16.00 -8.53 12.53
N LEU A 181 -14.83 -7.99 12.86
CA LEU A 181 -14.01 -8.53 13.96
C LEU A 181 -14.71 -8.40 15.32
N ASP A 182 -15.24 -7.24 15.63
CA ASP A 182 -15.94 -6.98 16.90
C ASP A 182 -17.14 -7.93 17.07
N SER A 183 -17.89 -8.16 16.02
CA SER A 183 -19.03 -9.07 15.99
C SER A 183 -18.60 -10.53 16.21
N LEU A 184 -17.48 -10.97 15.59
CA LEU A 184 -16.93 -12.30 15.81
C LEU A 184 -16.42 -12.48 17.25
N ILE A 185 -15.83 -11.45 17.85
CA ILE A 185 -15.36 -11.49 19.24
C ILE A 185 -16.55 -11.57 20.20
N ALA A 186 -17.60 -10.78 19.96
CA ALA A 186 -18.75 -10.70 20.87
C ALA A 186 -19.68 -11.93 20.79
N GLU A 187 -19.90 -12.47 19.59
CA GLU A 187 -20.94 -13.46 19.33
C GLU A 187 -20.39 -14.85 18.95
N GLY A 188 -19.06 -14.97 18.82
CA GLY A 188 -18.37 -16.19 18.39
C GLY A 188 -18.30 -16.37 16.87
N PRO A 189 -17.70 -17.49 16.41
CA PRO A 189 -17.43 -17.74 15.01
C PRO A 189 -18.73 -17.89 14.20
N ALA A 190 -18.75 -17.20 13.04
CA ALA A 190 -19.80 -17.31 12.03
C ALA A 190 -19.18 -17.05 10.64
N LEU A 191 -19.75 -17.67 9.61
CA LEU A 191 -19.30 -17.46 8.24
C LEU A 191 -19.94 -16.18 7.67
N PRO A 192 -19.23 -15.40 6.84
CA PRO A 192 -19.83 -14.29 6.13
C PRO A 192 -20.78 -14.81 5.04
N ASP A 193 -21.92 -14.17 4.89
CA ASP A 193 -22.81 -14.40 3.76
C ASP A 193 -22.17 -13.89 2.45
N ASP A 194 -22.78 -14.25 1.32
CA ASP A 194 -22.29 -13.85 0.01
C ASP A 194 -22.37 -12.32 -0.17
N GLY A 195 -23.41 -11.68 0.36
CA GLY A 195 -23.53 -10.20 0.30
C GLY A 195 -22.38 -9.48 0.98
N THR A 196 -21.92 -9.95 2.15
CA THR A 196 -20.73 -9.41 2.83
C THR A 196 -19.47 -9.59 1.98
N ARG A 197 -19.29 -10.77 1.40
CA ARG A 197 -18.13 -11.12 0.57
C ARG A 197 -18.10 -10.30 -0.72
N GLU A 198 -19.24 -10.16 -1.37
CA GLU A 198 -19.41 -9.36 -2.60
C GLU A 198 -19.13 -7.87 -2.33
N PHE A 199 -19.66 -7.34 -1.22
CA PHE A 199 -19.39 -5.95 -0.84
C PHE A 199 -17.87 -5.70 -0.70
N ILE A 200 -17.17 -6.53 0.08
CA ILE A 200 -15.73 -6.37 0.29
C ILE A 200 -14.96 -6.54 -1.03
N ALA A 201 -15.32 -7.52 -1.84
CA ALA A 201 -14.68 -7.78 -3.12
C ALA A 201 -14.89 -6.60 -4.09
N GLN A 202 -16.11 -6.05 -4.17
CA GLN A 202 -16.42 -4.90 -5.02
C GLN A 202 -15.71 -3.65 -4.53
N TRP A 203 -15.80 -3.34 -3.22
CA TRP A 203 -15.07 -2.21 -2.63
C TRP A 203 -13.57 -2.27 -2.93
N SER A 204 -12.98 -3.46 -2.81
CA SER A 204 -11.55 -3.64 -3.06
C SER A 204 -11.17 -3.41 -4.53
N ARG A 205 -12.00 -3.85 -5.48
CA ARG A 205 -11.78 -3.55 -6.90
C ARG A 205 -11.86 -2.05 -7.17
N ASP A 206 -12.83 -1.37 -6.57
CA ASP A 206 -13.10 0.04 -6.81
C ASP A 206 -12.07 0.98 -6.17
N HIS A 207 -11.37 0.52 -5.09
CA HIS A 207 -10.55 1.42 -4.28
C HIS A 207 -9.14 0.92 -3.97
N LEU A 208 -8.83 -0.37 -4.14
CA LEU A 208 -7.57 -0.97 -3.68
C LEU A 208 -6.72 -1.59 -4.80
N THR A 209 -7.14 -1.47 -6.06
CA THR A 209 -6.31 -1.88 -7.21
C THR A 209 -5.33 -0.77 -7.58
N THR A 210 -4.23 -1.13 -8.26
CA THR A 210 -3.25 -0.14 -8.76
C THR A 210 -3.90 0.85 -9.69
N GLN A 211 -4.80 0.41 -10.56
CA GLN A 211 -5.55 1.28 -11.47
C GLN A 211 -6.45 2.28 -10.71
N ALA A 212 -7.20 1.80 -9.71
CA ALA A 212 -8.07 2.66 -8.88
C ALA A 212 -7.25 3.70 -8.11
N MET A 213 -6.12 3.29 -7.53
CA MET A 213 -5.25 4.18 -6.77
C MET A 213 -4.56 5.21 -7.66
N ALA A 214 -4.10 4.84 -8.86
CA ALA A 214 -3.54 5.78 -9.82
C ALA A 214 -4.59 6.77 -10.35
N SER A 215 -5.81 6.29 -10.63
CA SER A 215 -6.93 7.17 -11.02
C SER A 215 -7.24 8.18 -9.91
N TYR A 216 -7.28 7.73 -8.65
CA TYR A 216 -7.43 8.62 -7.50
C TYR A 216 -6.29 9.65 -7.42
N LEU A 217 -5.02 9.22 -7.57
CA LEU A 217 -3.86 10.12 -7.54
C LEU A 217 -3.98 11.22 -8.60
N VAL A 218 -4.29 10.85 -9.85
CA VAL A 218 -4.47 11.80 -10.96
C VAL A 218 -5.64 12.74 -10.67
N ASP A 219 -6.78 12.20 -10.23
CA ASP A 219 -8.00 12.96 -9.95
C ASP A 219 -7.80 14.05 -8.89
N VAL A 220 -7.15 13.71 -7.75
CA VAL A 220 -7.04 14.68 -6.65
C VAL A 220 -5.86 15.64 -6.82
N SER A 221 -4.79 15.23 -7.50
CA SER A 221 -3.64 16.09 -7.78
C SER A 221 -3.88 17.10 -8.90
N LYS A 222 -4.86 16.80 -9.80
CA LYS A 222 -5.20 17.65 -10.96
C LYS A 222 -4.04 17.91 -11.91
N ILE A 223 -3.06 17.01 -11.96
CA ILE A 223 -1.93 17.13 -12.89
C ILE A 223 -2.39 16.97 -14.35
N SER A 224 -1.67 17.61 -15.26
CA SER A 224 -1.82 17.33 -16.69
C SER A 224 -1.34 15.92 -17.01
N THR A 225 -2.12 15.20 -17.81
CA THR A 225 -1.83 13.81 -18.20
C THR A 225 -1.33 13.67 -19.63
N GLU A 226 -0.96 14.76 -20.30
CA GLU A 226 -0.51 14.74 -21.70
C GLU A 226 0.84 14.01 -21.85
N ARG A 227 1.78 14.28 -20.94
CA ARG A 227 3.10 13.61 -20.87
C ARG A 227 3.58 13.62 -19.44
N VAL A 228 3.48 12.50 -18.74
CA VAL A 228 3.84 12.35 -17.32
C VAL A 228 5.16 11.63 -17.19
N LEU A 229 6.11 12.24 -16.50
CA LEU A 229 7.38 11.61 -16.14
C LEU A 229 7.26 10.93 -14.77
N PHE A 230 7.49 9.63 -14.71
CA PHE A 230 7.66 8.93 -13.44
C PHE A 230 9.12 8.92 -13.03
N LEU A 231 9.42 9.46 -11.86
CA LEU A 231 10.77 9.60 -11.33
C LEU A 231 10.96 8.74 -10.08
N ASP A 232 11.69 7.67 -10.19
CA ASP A 232 12.31 6.96 -9.08
C ASP A 232 13.54 6.19 -9.54
N ARG A 233 14.72 6.77 -9.32
CA ARG A 233 15.99 6.13 -9.68
C ARG A 233 16.20 4.82 -8.91
N SER A 234 15.75 4.75 -7.66
CA SER A 234 15.98 3.58 -6.81
C SER A 234 15.14 2.38 -7.24
N LEU A 235 13.96 2.60 -7.81
CA LEU A 235 13.04 1.54 -8.21
C LEU A 235 13.61 0.66 -9.33
N ALA A 236 14.48 1.19 -10.19
CA ALA A 236 15.09 0.43 -11.27
C ALA A 236 15.97 -0.75 -10.78
N SER A 237 16.47 -0.70 -9.54
CA SER A 237 17.37 -1.71 -8.98
C SER A 237 16.86 -2.41 -7.71
N ARG A 238 15.92 -1.83 -6.99
CA ARG A 238 15.37 -2.39 -5.74
C ARG A 238 13.90 -2.12 -5.60
N THR A 239 13.22 -2.94 -4.82
CA THR A 239 11.79 -2.80 -4.58
C THR A 239 11.49 -1.72 -3.54
N ASP A 240 10.55 -0.87 -3.89
CA ASP A 240 9.72 -0.08 -2.99
C ASP A 240 8.26 -0.31 -3.40
N TYR A 241 7.43 -0.82 -2.50
CA TYR A 241 6.04 -1.16 -2.83
C TYR A 241 5.21 0.06 -3.22
N SER A 242 5.35 1.18 -2.49
CA SER A 242 4.59 2.40 -2.82
C SER A 242 4.92 2.89 -4.22
N SER A 243 6.21 2.93 -4.54
CA SER A 243 6.69 3.37 -5.86
C SER A 243 6.31 2.39 -6.96
N ALA A 244 6.49 1.07 -6.72
CA ALA A 244 6.15 0.04 -7.69
C ALA A 244 4.65 0.03 -8.03
N PHE A 245 3.78 0.08 -7.02
CA PHE A 245 2.33 0.09 -7.25
C PHE A 245 1.86 1.38 -7.91
N THR A 246 2.45 2.53 -7.54
CA THR A 246 2.18 3.80 -8.22
C THR A 246 2.57 3.72 -9.69
N PHE A 247 3.74 3.18 -10.01
CA PHE A 247 4.19 3.01 -11.39
C PHE A 247 3.29 2.05 -12.18
N ILE A 248 2.94 0.89 -11.61
CA ILE A 248 2.03 -0.08 -12.25
C ILE A 248 0.70 0.60 -12.58
N GLY A 249 0.06 1.23 -11.61
CA GLY A 249 -1.23 1.87 -11.81
C GLY A 249 -1.21 3.03 -12.79
N LEU A 250 -0.18 3.88 -12.74
CA LEU A 250 -0.01 4.96 -13.72
C LEU A 250 0.23 4.42 -15.13
N SER A 251 0.96 3.29 -15.26
CA SER A 251 1.16 2.64 -16.56
C SER A 251 -0.16 2.15 -17.16
N GLU A 252 -1.07 1.64 -16.31
CA GLU A 252 -2.40 1.19 -16.73
C GLU A 252 -3.32 2.35 -17.11
N VAL A 253 -3.29 3.46 -16.35
CA VAL A 253 -4.19 4.59 -16.52
C VAL A 253 -3.75 5.52 -17.66
N LEU A 254 -2.46 5.78 -17.74
CA LEU A 254 -1.88 6.75 -18.67
C LEU A 254 -1.36 6.11 -19.96
N GLY A 255 -1.03 4.82 -19.92
CA GLY A 255 -0.52 4.11 -21.11
C GLY A 255 0.65 4.83 -21.77
N PRO A 256 0.49 5.26 -23.05
CA PRO A 256 1.58 5.92 -23.80
C PRO A 256 2.01 7.28 -23.25
N GLN A 257 1.23 7.92 -22.42
CA GLN A 257 1.54 9.22 -21.84
C GLN A 257 2.50 9.12 -20.64
N LEU A 258 2.69 7.91 -20.06
CA LEU A 258 3.64 7.70 -18.97
C LEU A 258 5.03 7.35 -19.51
N ILE A 259 6.05 8.02 -19.02
CA ILE A 259 7.45 7.75 -19.30
C ILE A 259 8.18 7.51 -17.99
N ALA A 260 8.89 6.40 -17.85
CA ALA A 260 9.75 6.16 -16.71
C ALA A 260 11.10 6.85 -16.94
N ALA A 261 11.52 7.73 -16.04
CA ALA A 261 12.86 8.29 -16.08
C ALA A 261 13.93 7.17 -15.97
N TYR A 262 13.67 6.19 -15.09
CA TYR A 262 14.49 5.00 -14.90
C TYR A 262 13.59 3.78 -14.90
N GLU A 263 13.73 2.89 -15.87
CA GLU A 263 12.80 1.78 -16.05
C GLU A 263 12.96 0.69 -14.98
N PRO A 264 11.89 0.32 -14.27
CA PRO A 264 11.87 -0.83 -13.38
C PRO A 264 11.54 -2.11 -14.17
N SER A 265 12.49 -2.62 -14.94
CA SER A 265 12.29 -3.71 -15.91
C SER A 265 11.68 -4.98 -15.31
N TYR A 266 11.91 -5.26 -14.01
CA TYR A 266 11.38 -6.44 -13.32
C TYR A 266 9.85 -6.41 -13.11
N LEU A 267 9.20 -5.27 -13.35
CA LEU A 267 7.74 -5.16 -13.29
C LEU A 267 7.04 -5.64 -14.57
N PHE A 268 7.76 -5.78 -15.67
CA PHE A 268 7.22 -6.23 -16.97
C PHE A 268 7.26 -7.74 -17.15
N ASP A 269 6.27 -8.28 -17.87
CA ASP A 269 6.05 -9.72 -18.06
C ASP A 269 7.18 -10.44 -18.83
N ASP A 270 7.94 -9.71 -19.63
CA ASP A 270 9.11 -10.21 -20.38
C ASP A 270 10.41 -10.23 -19.56
N TYR A 271 10.39 -9.85 -18.28
CA TYR A 271 11.56 -9.90 -17.44
C TYR A 271 12.01 -11.34 -17.15
N ILE A 272 13.24 -11.70 -17.54
CA ILE A 272 13.83 -13.04 -17.42
C ILE A 272 14.70 -13.24 -16.18
N GLY A 273 14.99 -12.16 -15.42
CA GLY A 273 15.86 -12.22 -14.24
C GLY A 273 15.20 -12.93 -13.05
N ASP A 274 16.02 -13.28 -12.06
CA ASP A 274 15.54 -13.86 -10.80
C ASP A 274 14.74 -12.83 -9.99
N THR A 275 13.46 -13.13 -9.74
CA THR A 275 12.54 -12.28 -8.97
C THR A 275 12.60 -12.56 -7.48
N SER A 276 13.15 -13.71 -7.04
CA SER A 276 13.21 -14.10 -5.62
C SER A 276 14.10 -13.19 -4.78
N ARG A 277 15.02 -12.47 -5.41
CA ARG A 277 15.90 -11.47 -4.78
C ARG A 277 15.19 -10.20 -4.33
N PHE A 278 14.02 -9.92 -4.88
CA PHE A 278 13.25 -8.73 -4.52
C PHE A 278 12.49 -8.95 -3.21
N TYR A 279 12.11 -7.85 -2.56
CA TYR A 279 11.37 -7.90 -1.30
C TYR A 279 10.11 -8.75 -1.45
N GLY A 280 9.80 -9.57 -0.42
CA GLY A 280 8.69 -10.52 -0.50
C GLY A 280 8.81 -11.57 -1.62
N LYS A 281 10.05 -11.91 -2.03
CA LYS A 281 10.36 -12.82 -3.15
C LYS A 281 9.78 -12.37 -4.50
N GLY A 282 9.44 -11.10 -4.64
CA GLY A 282 8.82 -10.56 -5.85
C GLY A 282 7.34 -10.93 -6.02
N PHE A 283 6.72 -11.52 -5.00
CA PHE A 283 5.35 -12.02 -5.08
C PHE A 283 4.34 -10.90 -5.32
N GLY A 284 3.43 -11.14 -6.26
CA GLY A 284 2.27 -10.34 -6.55
C GLY A 284 2.51 -9.06 -7.36
N TYR A 285 3.75 -8.61 -7.56
CA TYR A 285 4.02 -7.36 -8.28
C TYR A 285 5.03 -7.48 -9.42
N THR A 286 6.02 -8.38 -9.32
CA THR A 286 6.95 -8.60 -10.44
C THR A 286 6.22 -9.20 -11.63
N ARG A 287 6.64 -8.85 -12.85
CA ARG A 287 6.03 -9.32 -14.10
C ARG A 287 4.52 -9.04 -14.18
N SER A 288 4.05 -7.92 -13.60
CA SER A 288 2.63 -7.56 -13.57
C SER A 288 2.21 -6.75 -14.80
N LEU A 289 3.12 -6.02 -15.41
CA LEU A 289 2.82 -5.16 -16.54
C LEU A 289 3.08 -5.88 -17.87
N PRO A 290 2.19 -5.74 -18.86
CA PRO A 290 2.48 -6.16 -20.23
C PRO A 290 3.68 -5.39 -20.78
N SER A 291 4.62 -6.09 -21.42
CA SER A 291 5.79 -5.50 -22.07
C SER A 291 5.43 -4.49 -23.17
N ALA A 292 4.23 -4.60 -23.75
CA ALA A 292 3.68 -3.62 -24.69
C ALA A 292 3.50 -2.20 -24.11
N LEU A 293 3.44 -2.07 -22.78
CA LEU A 293 3.41 -0.76 -22.09
C LEU A 293 4.80 -0.15 -21.88
N ARG A 294 5.86 -0.89 -22.18
CA ARG A 294 7.25 -0.42 -22.04
C ARG A 294 7.54 0.72 -22.99
N ARG A 295 8.30 1.71 -22.51
CA ARG A 295 8.79 2.84 -23.32
C ARG A 295 10.31 2.75 -23.49
N THR A 296 10.81 3.21 -24.62
CA THR A 296 12.24 3.18 -24.96
C THR A 296 12.99 4.44 -24.50
N GLU A 297 12.30 5.40 -23.90
CA GLU A 297 12.83 6.73 -23.58
C GLU A 297 13.52 6.80 -22.20
N SER A 298 13.61 5.69 -21.46
CA SER A 298 14.19 5.68 -20.11
C SER A 298 15.71 5.89 -20.12
N LEU A 299 16.20 6.54 -19.07
CA LEU A 299 17.63 6.81 -18.86
C LEU A 299 18.34 5.64 -18.18
N PRO A 300 19.65 5.43 -18.44
CA PRO A 300 20.50 4.63 -17.58
C PRO A 300 20.51 5.17 -16.14
N ILE A 301 20.73 4.28 -15.14
CA ILE A 301 20.74 4.69 -13.71
C ILE A 301 21.84 5.72 -13.40
N ASP A 302 22.94 5.66 -14.12
CA ASP A 302 24.11 6.53 -14.01
C ASP A 302 24.10 7.71 -14.98
N ALA A 303 22.98 7.94 -15.68
CA ALA A 303 22.84 9.09 -16.58
C ALA A 303 23.07 10.42 -15.85
N PRO A 304 23.68 11.40 -16.52
CA PRO A 304 23.86 12.74 -15.96
C PRO A 304 22.50 13.39 -15.61
N VAL A 305 22.46 14.18 -14.54
CA VAL A 305 21.24 14.90 -14.13
C VAL A 305 20.73 15.82 -15.24
N SER A 306 21.61 16.35 -16.10
CA SER A 306 21.22 17.17 -17.24
C SER A 306 20.25 16.48 -18.20
N GLU A 307 20.41 15.16 -18.43
CA GLU A 307 19.50 14.40 -19.29
C GLU A 307 18.12 14.23 -18.62
N LEU A 308 18.09 13.99 -17.30
CA LEU A 308 16.85 13.97 -16.53
C LEU A 308 16.13 15.33 -16.60
N LEU A 309 16.87 16.43 -16.50
CA LEU A 309 16.31 17.78 -16.57
C LEU A 309 15.67 18.06 -17.95
N GLU A 310 16.28 17.62 -19.04
CA GLU A 310 15.71 17.79 -20.37
C GLU A 310 14.41 16.97 -20.54
N MET A 311 14.42 15.73 -20.04
CA MET A 311 13.22 14.88 -20.02
C MET A 311 12.09 15.51 -19.17
N ALA A 312 12.44 16.04 -18.01
CA ALA A 312 11.50 16.69 -17.11
C ALA A 312 10.88 17.98 -17.69
N LYS A 313 11.70 18.80 -18.36
CA LYS A 313 11.23 20.03 -19.05
C LYS A 313 10.25 19.73 -20.19
N SER A 314 10.41 18.58 -20.84
CA SER A 314 9.48 18.15 -21.92
C SER A 314 8.21 17.48 -21.40
N SER A 315 8.06 17.31 -20.07
CA SER A 315 6.92 16.65 -19.44
C SER A 315 5.94 17.67 -18.88
N SER A 316 4.63 17.39 -18.97
CA SER A 316 3.58 18.22 -18.42
C SER A 316 3.40 18.07 -16.91
N ALA A 317 3.81 16.92 -16.37
CA ALA A 317 3.82 16.64 -14.94
C ALA A 317 4.91 15.62 -14.58
N ILE A 318 5.31 15.60 -13.31
CA ILE A 318 6.30 14.67 -12.76
C ILE A 318 5.69 13.98 -11.54
N VAL A 319 5.69 12.65 -11.53
CA VAL A 319 5.30 11.86 -10.35
C VAL A 319 6.54 11.19 -9.77
N VAL A 320 6.88 11.56 -8.54
CA VAL A 320 8.03 11.03 -7.80
C VAL A 320 7.55 9.87 -6.94
N GLY A 321 7.88 8.63 -7.32
CA GLY A 321 7.38 7.42 -6.70
C GLY A 321 7.88 7.18 -5.27
N ASN A 322 9.08 7.65 -4.94
CA ASN A 322 9.64 7.68 -3.58
C ASN A 322 10.38 9.00 -3.35
N TYR A 323 9.70 9.95 -2.70
CA TYR A 323 10.27 11.27 -2.45
C TYR A 323 11.54 11.22 -1.59
N ASP A 324 11.56 10.40 -0.52
CA ASP A 324 12.71 10.34 0.38
C ASP A 324 13.99 9.83 -0.31
N ALA A 325 13.84 8.89 -1.25
CA ALA A 325 14.96 8.35 -2.02
C ALA A 325 15.43 9.29 -3.14
N ASN A 326 14.54 10.16 -3.64
CA ASN A 326 14.80 11.02 -4.79
C ASN A 326 14.80 12.52 -4.44
N ARG A 327 14.94 12.87 -3.16
CA ARG A 327 14.86 14.26 -2.67
C ARG A 327 15.88 15.19 -3.34
N GLU A 328 17.10 14.71 -3.59
CA GLU A 328 18.14 15.47 -4.26
C GLU A 328 17.74 15.79 -5.71
N LEU A 329 17.26 14.79 -6.44
CA LEU A 329 16.77 14.98 -7.81
C LEU A 329 15.60 15.95 -7.90
N VAL A 330 14.66 15.90 -6.94
CA VAL A 330 13.58 16.90 -6.84
C VAL A 330 14.15 18.30 -6.59
N GLY A 331 15.19 18.42 -5.76
CA GLY A 331 15.90 19.68 -5.55
C GLY A 331 16.53 20.24 -6.85
N ASP A 332 17.13 19.36 -7.65
CA ASP A 332 17.70 19.73 -8.96
C ASP A 332 16.61 20.19 -9.94
N LEU A 333 15.45 19.50 -9.99
CA LEU A 333 14.30 19.90 -10.80
C LEU A 333 13.81 21.31 -10.44
N LEU A 334 13.64 21.58 -9.15
CA LEU A 334 13.19 22.89 -8.67
C LEU A 334 14.22 24.00 -8.97
N THR A 335 15.51 23.69 -8.79
CA THR A 335 16.62 24.63 -9.09
C THR A 335 16.70 24.93 -10.59
N ALA A 336 16.35 23.97 -11.44
CA ALA A 336 16.27 24.16 -12.89
C ALA A 336 15.00 24.92 -13.33
N GLY A 337 14.16 25.36 -12.40
CA GLY A 337 12.98 26.19 -12.65
C GLY A 337 11.70 25.44 -13.01
N LEU A 338 11.63 24.13 -12.76
CA LEU A 338 10.40 23.40 -12.98
C LEU A 338 9.32 23.85 -11.96
N PRO A 339 8.07 24.09 -12.42
CA PRO A 339 7.00 24.56 -11.55
C PRO A 339 6.65 23.54 -10.47
N PRO A 340 6.69 23.89 -9.17
CA PRO A 340 6.39 22.95 -8.09
C PRO A 340 5.01 22.30 -8.21
N HIS A 341 4.00 23.01 -8.71
CA HIS A 341 2.63 22.48 -8.85
C HIS A 341 2.50 21.37 -9.90
N ASN A 342 3.50 21.18 -10.76
CA ASN A 342 3.56 20.06 -11.71
C ASN A 342 4.24 18.83 -11.10
N ILE A 343 4.69 18.90 -9.85
CA ILE A 343 5.41 17.82 -9.17
C ILE A 343 4.52 17.19 -8.10
N VAL A 344 4.28 15.90 -8.25
CA VAL A 344 3.55 15.06 -7.28
C VAL A 344 4.55 14.12 -6.63
N CYS A 345 4.56 14.05 -5.30
CA CYS A 345 5.50 13.26 -4.53
C CYS A 345 4.78 12.21 -3.67
N VAL A 346 5.29 10.98 -3.65
CA VAL A 346 4.80 9.92 -2.78
C VAL A 346 5.77 9.74 -1.60
N LEU A 347 5.23 9.81 -0.37
CA LEU A 347 5.88 9.44 0.88
C LEU A 347 5.37 8.08 1.33
N GLY A 348 6.03 7.02 0.87
CA GLY A 348 5.66 5.63 1.10
C GLY A 348 6.23 5.00 2.37
N SER A 349 6.92 5.78 3.22
CA SER A 349 7.54 5.30 4.46
C SER A 349 6.53 4.65 5.42
N ASP A 350 6.98 3.63 6.19
CA ASP A 350 6.25 3.08 7.33
C ASP A 350 6.14 4.08 8.50
N LEU A 351 6.92 5.13 8.48
CA LEU A 351 6.90 6.18 9.50
C LEU A 351 6.08 7.37 9.00
N PRO A 352 5.14 7.87 9.82
CA PRO A 352 4.40 9.07 9.48
C PRO A 352 5.33 10.28 9.39
N PRO A 353 5.05 11.27 8.51
CA PRO A 353 5.79 12.52 8.47
C PRO A 353 5.64 13.26 9.79
N ASP A 354 6.69 13.90 10.27
CA ASP A 354 6.58 14.77 11.44
C ASP A 354 6.01 16.14 11.07
N ARG A 355 5.68 16.93 12.12
CA ARG A 355 5.11 18.28 11.95
C ARG A 355 6.03 19.26 11.20
N SER A 356 7.35 19.06 11.25
CA SER A 356 8.29 19.88 10.51
C SER A 356 8.19 19.59 9.01
N LEU A 357 8.25 18.33 8.65
CA LEU A 357 8.11 17.89 7.25
C LEU A 357 6.75 18.32 6.66
N LEU A 358 5.64 18.20 7.41
CA LEU A 358 4.33 18.68 6.93
C LEU A 358 4.29 20.20 6.70
N ARG A 359 5.00 20.99 7.51
CA ARG A 359 5.11 22.44 7.27
C ARG A 359 5.91 22.75 6.01
N ASP A 360 6.99 22.01 5.78
CA ASP A 360 7.84 22.18 4.60
C ASP A 360 7.10 21.75 3.33
N ILE A 361 6.34 20.64 3.39
CA ILE A 361 5.44 20.19 2.32
C ILE A 361 4.45 21.30 1.94
N ARG A 362 3.76 21.89 2.91
CA ARG A 362 2.79 22.98 2.64
C ARG A 362 3.41 24.21 1.97
N ARG A 363 4.68 24.48 2.22
CA ARG A 363 5.40 25.63 1.63
C ARG A 363 6.01 25.32 0.28
N SER A 364 6.16 24.03 -0.06
CA SER A 364 6.85 23.63 -1.28
C SER A 364 6.10 23.96 -2.56
N GLY A 365 4.77 24.09 -2.50
CA GLY A 365 3.90 24.22 -3.68
C GLY A 365 3.71 22.94 -4.49
N MET A 366 4.35 21.83 -4.07
CA MET A 366 4.18 20.49 -4.65
C MET A 366 2.98 19.77 -4.04
N THR A 367 2.46 18.78 -4.73
CA THR A 367 1.42 17.88 -4.20
C THR A 367 2.06 16.64 -3.57
N PHE A 368 1.61 16.28 -2.35
CA PHE A 368 2.14 15.12 -1.63
C PHE A 368 1.07 14.10 -1.28
N PHE A 369 1.40 12.84 -1.48
CA PHE A 369 0.66 11.67 -1.01
C PHE A 369 1.42 10.99 0.11
N VAL A 370 0.72 10.62 1.17
CA VAL A 370 1.31 10.06 2.40
C VAL A 370 0.59 8.76 2.74
N ARG A 371 1.37 7.72 3.04
CA ARG A 371 0.81 6.39 3.34
C ARG A 371 0.46 6.21 4.82
N GLU A 372 1.30 6.69 5.72
CA GLU A 372 1.13 6.47 7.16
C GLU A 372 0.93 7.77 7.91
N PHE A 373 -0.03 7.74 8.83
CA PHE A 373 -0.38 8.85 9.72
C PHE A 373 -0.35 8.39 11.17
N ALA A 374 0.01 9.28 12.09
CA ALA A 374 -0.04 9.07 13.55
C ALA A 374 0.03 10.44 14.26
N PHE A 375 -1.10 11.11 14.35
CA PHE A 375 -1.17 12.47 14.92
C PHE A 375 -2.16 12.59 16.07
#